data_afd152cd2cc8ec505c590529c23ac6e6
#
_entry.id   afd152cd2cc8ec505c590529c23ac6e6
#
_cell.length_a   1.000
_cell.length_b   1.000
_cell.length_c   1.000
_cell.angle_alpha   90.00
_cell.angle_beta   90.00
_cell.angle_gamma   90.00
#
_symmetry.space_group_name_H-M   'P 1'
#
loop_
_entity.id
_entity.type
_entity.pdbx_description
1 polymer ?
#
loop_
_entity_poly.entity_id
_entity_poly.type
_entity_poly.pdbx_seq_one_letter_code
_entity_poly.pdbx_strand_id
1 'polypeptide(L)'
;MATEDHDFEEINHFSFRGQKLSWHSEQSGMVGDFSTEGLERISHILKVLLGKSHQGQYLASLFERAYEQHKTLASATRYLVNELFTPYGLVIIDGNDKALKELLVPYFKRELLENASHKEVEKTLAYIKSVNKNYPEQVHPREINIFYVKDGIRERIVKDEQGYTVLNTSIRFSEEEILRHLECFPEYFSPNVILRPLYQEVILPNLAYIGGGGEIAYWLELKDMFAQYKIPFPMLMLRNSVLLISEAQEKKLHKLGLTHHDIFLKNNILENKITQRLSEYPIDFSAQRACLQEHFAQLHQIAAHTDKSFLGAVKAQEAKQLKGLDNLEKRLLKAQKKKYRETLDRVIDLRVSLFPKESLQ
;
A
#
# COMPACT_ATOMS: atom_id res chain seq x y z
N MET A 1 1.33 12.45 -8.44
CA MET A 1 0.58 11.46 -9.21
C MET A 1 1.47 10.96 -10.33
N ALA A 2 1.59 9.65 -10.53
CA ALA A 2 2.38 9.11 -11.64
C ALA A 2 1.56 9.17 -12.93
N THR A 3 1.54 10.33 -13.57
CA THR A 3 0.79 10.58 -14.82
C THR A 3 1.22 9.65 -15.95
N GLU A 4 2.45 9.16 -15.90
CA GLU A 4 3.04 8.22 -16.86
C GLU A 4 2.75 6.75 -16.56
N ASP A 5 1.97 6.42 -15.53
CA ASP A 5 1.58 5.06 -15.21
C ASP A 5 0.53 4.52 -16.19
N HIS A 6 0.36 3.20 -16.23
CA HIS A 6 -0.62 2.51 -17.08
C HIS A 6 -1.68 1.76 -16.28
N ASP A 7 -1.55 1.72 -14.95
CA ASP A 7 -2.48 1.00 -14.06
C ASP A 7 -3.78 1.78 -13.85
N PHE A 8 -4.61 1.81 -14.90
CA PHE A 8 -5.90 2.50 -14.86
C PHE A 8 -6.85 1.92 -13.80
N GLU A 9 -6.78 0.62 -13.54
CA GLU A 9 -7.65 -0.04 -12.57
C GLU A 9 -7.42 0.45 -11.12
N GLU A 10 -6.21 0.93 -10.80
CA GLU A 10 -5.91 1.48 -9.48
C GLU A 10 -6.53 2.87 -9.25
N ILE A 11 -6.72 3.64 -10.32
CA ILE A 11 -7.15 5.04 -10.23
C ILE A 11 -8.57 5.30 -10.76
N ASN A 12 -9.18 4.31 -11.42
CA ASN A 12 -10.49 4.47 -12.07
C ASN A 12 -11.68 4.51 -11.09
N HIS A 13 -11.42 4.49 -9.79
CA HIS A 13 -12.47 4.46 -8.80
C HIS A 13 -12.06 5.09 -7.46
N PHE A 14 -13.05 5.52 -6.72
CA PHE A 14 -12.91 5.87 -5.31
C PHE A 14 -14.17 5.49 -4.53
N SER A 15 -14.06 5.41 -3.21
CA SER A 15 -15.20 5.10 -2.33
C SER A 15 -15.60 6.33 -1.53
N PHE A 16 -16.90 6.65 -1.53
CA PHE A 16 -17.45 7.71 -0.74
C PHE A 16 -18.70 7.24 0.00
N ARG A 17 -18.72 7.38 1.33
CA ARG A 17 -19.80 6.91 2.22
C ARG A 17 -20.19 5.43 1.99
N GLY A 18 -19.19 4.58 1.76
CA GLY A 18 -19.38 3.15 1.51
C GLY A 18 -19.84 2.78 0.09
N GLN A 19 -20.07 3.76 -0.77
CA GLN A 19 -20.41 3.54 -2.17
C GLN A 19 -19.16 3.68 -3.05
N LYS A 20 -18.87 2.65 -3.85
CA LYS A 20 -17.80 2.68 -4.85
C LYS A 20 -18.29 3.42 -6.10
N LEU A 21 -17.61 4.48 -6.47
CA LEU A 21 -17.80 5.19 -7.74
C LEU A 21 -16.69 4.77 -8.69
N SER A 22 -17.04 4.24 -9.85
CA SER A 22 -16.07 3.72 -10.82
C SER A 22 -16.31 4.34 -12.19
N TRP A 23 -15.21 4.69 -12.85
CA TRP A 23 -15.18 5.14 -14.23
C TRP A 23 -14.58 4.03 -15.11
N HIS A 24 -15.19 3.79 -16.26
CA HIS A 24 -14.73 2.82 -17.24
C HIS A 24 -14.28 3.55 -18.51
N SER A 25 -13.10 3.18 -19.01
CA SER A 25 -12.53 3.72 -20.23
C SER A 25 -11.77 2.62 -20.96
N GLU A 26 -11.85 2.60 -22.29
CA GLU A 26 -11.09 1.68 -23.15
C GLU A 26 -9.77 2.30 -23.64
N GLN A 27 -9.39 3.46 -23.12
CA GLN A 27 -8.14 4.14 -23.47
C GLN A 27 -6.93 3.32 -23.02
N SER A 28 -5.83 3.43 -23.74
CA SER A 28 -4.55 2.76 -23.44
C SER A 28 -3.41 3.76 -23.41
N GLY A 29 -2.28 3.36 -22.85
CA GLY A 29 -1.09 4.20 -22.70
C GLY A 29 -0.97 4.83 -21.31
N MET A 30 -0.48 6.04 -21.24
CA MET A 30 -0.31 6.75 -19.99
C MET A 30 -1.64 7.27 -19.46
N VAL A 31 -2.00 6.90 -18.23
CA VAL A 31 -3.29 7.28 -17.63
C VAL A 31 -3.46 8.79 -17.46
N GLY A 32 -2.37 9.53 -17.36
CA GLY A 32 -2.40 10.99 -17.32
C GLY A 32 -2.98 11.65 -18.56
N ASP A 33 -2.79 11.02 -19.73
CA ASP A 33 -3.24 11.51 -21.03
C ASP A 33 -4.68 11.10 -21.33
N PHE A 34 -5.30 10.24 -20.52
CA PHE A 34 -6.65 9.79 -20.75
C PHE A 34 -7.62 10.98 -20.78
N SER A 35 -8.51 10.98 -21.80
CA SER A 35 -9.60 11.93 -21.88
C SER A 35 -10.53 11.79 -20.67
N THR A 36 -11.01 12.89 -20.14
CA THR A 36 -11.97 12.93 -19.03
C THR A 36 -13.41 12.63 -19.46
N GLU A 37 -13.64 12.31 -20.72
CA GLU A 37 -14.94 11.98 -21.25
C GLU A 37 -15.61 10.82 -20.48
N GLY A 38 -16.89 10.98 -20.17
CA GLY A 38 -17.66 10.01 -19.40
C GLY A 38 -17.58 10.19 -17.86
N LEU A 39 -16.79 11.14 -17.36
CA LEU A 39 -16.74 11.49 -15.94
C LEU A 39 -17.91 12.34 -15.46
N GLU A 40 -18.71 12.91 -16.36
CA GLU A 40 -19.91 13.71 -16.04
C GLU A 40 -20.91 12.89 -15.22
N ARG A 41 -21.04 11.59 -15.51
CA ARG A 41 -21.90 10.68 -14.74
C ARG A 41 -21.42 10.55 -13.30
N ILE A 42 -20.11 10.42 -13.09
CA ILE A 42 -19.51 10.30 -11.76
C ILE A 42 -19.67 11.61 -11.00
N SER A 43 -19.45 12.75 -11.66
CA SER A 43 -19.67 14.10 -11.14
C SER A 43 -21.10 14.26 -10.62
N HIS A 44 -22.09 13.86 -11.42
CA HIS A 44 -23.49 13.94 -11.02
C HIS A 44 -23.81 13.07 -9.79
N ILE A 45 -23.34 11.83 -9.74
CA ILE A 45 -23.55 10.94 -8.59
C ILE A 45 -22.87 11.52 -7.35
N LEU A 46 -21.63 11.99 -7.47
CA LEU A 46 -20.88 12.59 -6.38
C LEU A 46 -21.61 13.83 -5.82
N LYS A 47 -22.15 14.68 -6.69
CA LYS A 47 -22.94 15.87 -6.31
C LYS A 47 -24.14 15.50 -5.45
N VAL A 48 -24.87 14.44 -5.81
CA VAL A 48 -26.00 13.93 -5.00
C VAL A 48 -25.52 13.44 -3.63
N LEU A 49 -24.42 12.67 -3.58
CA LEU A 49 -23.87 12.11 -2.35
C LEU A 49 -23.30 13.17 -1.40
N LEU A 50 -22.70 14.23 -1.93
CA LEU A 50 -22.16 15.36 -1.14
C LEU A 50 -23.27 16.19 -0.49
N GLY A 51 -24.45 16.22 -1.09
CA GLY A 51 -25.64 16.87 -0.54
C GLY A 51 -25.61 18.39 -0.66
N LYS A 52 -26.46 19.03 0.16
CA LYS A 52 -26.75 20.48 0.03
C LYS A 52 -25.96 21.39 0.99
N SER A 53 -25.00 20.85 1.76
CA SER A 53 -24.15 21.67 2.61
C SER A 53 -23.25 22.59 1.78
N HIS A 54 -22.84 23.73 2.33
CA HIS A 54 -21.94 24.66 1.63
C HIS A 54 -20.66 23.97 1.14
N GLN A 55 -20.01 23.18 1.99
CA GLN A 55 -18.83 22.40 1.62
C GLN A 55 -19.14 21.33 0.57
N GLY A 56 -20.30 20.67 0.67
CA GLY A 56 -20.72 19.67 -0.32
C GLY A 56 -20.92 20.28 -1.70
N GLN A 57 -21.56 21.45 -1.77
CA GLN A 57 -21.75 22.18 -3.02
C GLN A 57 -20.41 22.69 -3.59
N TYR A 58 -19.53 23.21 -2.73
CA TYR A 58 -18.20 23.64 -3.14
C TYR A 58 -17.40 22.48 -3.76
N LEU A 59 -17.33 21.34 -3.08
CA LEU A 59 -16.60 20.17 -3.58
C LEU A 59 -17.22 19.61 -4.87
N ALA A 60 -18.55 19.57 -4.97
CA ALA A 60 -19.23 19.14 -6.19
C ALA A 60 -18.89 20.05 -7.38
N SER A 61 -18.96 21.38 -7.18
CA SER A 61 -18.60 22.36 -8.20
C SER A 61 -17.11 22.29 -8.57
N LEU A 62 -16.24 22.04 -7.59
CA LEU A 62 -14.81 21.88 -7.82
C LEU A 62 -14.52 20.64 -8.66
N PHE A 63 -15.15 19.50 -8.36
CA PHE A 63 -15.02 18.28 -9.13
C PHE A 63 -15.52 18.46 -10.57
N GLU A 64 -16.69 19.09 -10.74
CA GLU A 64 -17.29 19.42 -12.04
C GLU A 64 -16.33 20.28 -12.88
N ARG A 65 -15.79 21.37 -12.33
CA ARG A 65 -14.79 22.21 -13.02
C ARG A 65 -13.52 21.44 -13.37
N ALA A 66 -13.05 20.59 -12.47
CA ALA A 66 -11.83 19.82 -12.71
C ALA A 66 -12.01 18.83 -13.87
N TYR A 67 -13.03 17.99 -13.82
CA TYR A 67 -13.14 16.84 -14.71
C TYR A 67 -14.04 17.06 -15.94
N GLU A 68 -14.82 18.14 -16.00
CA GLU A 68 -15.63 18.48 -17.17
C GLU A 68 -15.03 19.62 -18.01
N GLN A 69 -14.12 20.43 -17.43
CA GLN A 69 -13.51 21.55 -18.15
C GLN A 69 -12.07 21.30 -18.61
N HIS A 70 -11.44 20.24 -18.12
CA HIS A 70 -10.09 19.84 -18.53
C HIS A 70 -10.13 18.58 -19.40
N LYS A 71 -9.27 18.54 -20.41
CA LYS A 71 -9.30 17.49 -21.44
C LYS A 71 -8.62 16.19 -21.02
N THR A 72 -7.65 16.24 -20.10
CA THR A 72 -6.87 15.08 -19.68
C THR A 72 -6.99 14.84 -18.18
N LEU A 73 -6.86 13.59 -17.78
CA LEU A 73 -6.91 13.21 -16.36
C LEU A 73 -5.82 13.91 -15.54
N ALA A 74 -4.62 14.06 -16.09
CA ALA A 74 -3.52 14.78 -15.44
C ALA A 74 -3.88 16.24 -15.17
N SER A 75 -4.37 16.96 -16.19
CA SER A 75 -4.73 18.38 -16.05
C SER A 75 -5.91 18.58 -15.09
N ALA A 76 -6.92 17.72 -15.15
CA ALA A 76 -8.08 17.73 -14.25
C ALA A 76 -7.66 17.51 -12.79
N THR A 77 -6.87 16.47 -12.54
CA THR A 77 -6.38 16.14 -11.19
C THR A 77 -5.48 17.24 -10.65
N ARG A 78 -4.57 17.78 -11.49
CA ARG A 78 -3.70 18.89 -11.12
C ARG A 78 -4.52 20.10 -10.69
N TYR A 79 -5.55 20.47 -11.44
CA TYR A 79 -6.47 21.55 -11.10
C TYR A 79 -7.16 21.29 -9.75
N LEU A 80 -7.78 20.13 -9.57
CA LEU A 80 -8.47 19.76 -8.33
C LEU A 80 -7.57 19.86 -7.11
N VAL A 81 -6.39 19.25 -7.18
CA VAL A 81 -5.44 19.22 -6.05
C VAL A 81 -4.87 20.61 -5.79
N ASN A 82 -4.61 21.40 -6.84
CA ASN A 82 -4.15 22.79 -6.70
C ASN A 82 -5.18 23.64 -5.95
N GLU A 83 -6.44 23.60 -6.34
CA GLU A 83 -7.52 24.36 -5.67
C GLU A 83 -7.68 23.98 -4.18
N LEU A 84 -7.46 22.71 -3.84
CA LEU A 84 -7.59 22.23 -2.46
C LEU A 84 -6.39 22.60 -1.58
N PHE A 85 -5.16 22.63 -2.13
CA PHE A 85 -3.94 22.67 -1.34
C PHE A 85 -3.03 23.87 -1.60
N THR A 86 -3.31 24.73 -2.58
CA THR A 86 -2.56 25.97 -2.81
C THR A 86 -2.40 26.83 -1.55
N PRO A 87 -3.43 27.00 -0.69
CA PRO A 87 -3.30 27.78 0.54
C PRO A 87 -2.24 27.23 1.52
N TYR A 88 -1.85 25.99 1.35
CA TYR A 88 -0.83 25.29 2.16
C TYR A 88 0.56 25.26 1.49
N GLY A 89 0.72 25.94 0.35
CA GLY A 89 1.98 26.02 -0.38
C GLY A 89 2.34 24.77 -1.18
N LEU A 90 1.37 23.89 -1.50
CA LEU A 90 1.64 22.70 -2.32
C LEU A 90 1.96 23.12 -3.76
N VAL A 91 3.10 22.64 -4.28
CA VAL A 91 3.47 22.74 -5.69
C VAL A 91 3.24 21.40 -6.35
N ILE A 92 2.54 21.39 -7.49
CA ILE A 92 2.16 20.18 -8.23
C ILE A 92 2.87 20.19 -9.57
N ILE A 93 3.65 19.14 -9.84
CA ILE A 93 4.40 18.96 -11.08
C ILE A 93 3.82 17.77 -11.85
N ASP A 94 3.71 17.95 -13.16
CA ASP A 94 3.45 16.86 -14.08
C ASP A 94 4.78 16.31 -14.60
N GLY A 95 5.08 15.05 -14.29
CA GLY A 95 6.31 14.39 -14.73
C GLY A 95 6.37 14.18 -16.25
N ASN A 96 5.26 14.31 -16.97
CA ASN A 96 5.22 14.16 -18.42
C ASN A 96 5.51 15.49 -19.18
N ASP A 97 5.76 16.58 -18.46
CA ASP A 97 6.11 17.85 -19.05
C ASP A 97 7.43 17.74 -19.85
N LYS A 98 7.40 18.11 -21.13
CA LYS A 98 8.54 18.03 -22.05
C LYS A 98 9.75 18.80 -21.53
N ALA A 99 9.56 20.02 -21.03
CA ALA A 99 10.66 20.86 -20.55
C ALA A 99 11.34 20.24 -19.32
N LEU A 100 10.58 19.54 -18.47
CA LEU A 100 11.16 18.79 -17.35
C LEU A 100 11.90 17.54 -17.83
N LYS A 101 11.38 16.84 -18.84
CA LYS A 101 12.05 15.66 -19.42
C LYS A 101 13.33 16.00 -20.17
N GLU A 102 13.45 17.19 -20.74
CA GLU A 102 14.70 17.67 -21.32
C GLU A 102 15.87 17.62 -20.34
N LEU A 103 15.61 17.87 -19.05
CA LEU A 103 16.61 17.78 -18.00
C LEU A 103 17.12 16.36 -17.75
N LEU A 104 16.36 15.34 -18.18
CA LEU A 104 16.75 13.94 -18.05
C LEU A 104 17.59 13.40 -19.19
N VAL A 105 17.65 14.08 -20.31
CA VAL A 105 18.39 13.62 -21.50
C VAL A 105 19.79 13.12 -21.18
N PRO A 106 20.63 13.85 -20.40
CA PRO A 106 21.98 13.36 -20.07
C PRO A 106 21.99 12.08 -19.25
N TYR A 107 21.00 11.88 -18.36
CA TYR A 107 20.87 10.69 -17.51
C TYR A 107 20.36 9.49 -18.29
N PHE A 108 19.38 9.69 -19.16
CA PHE A 108 18.87 8.65 -20.05
C PHE A 108 19.91 8.18 -21.08
N LYS A 109 20.75 9.08 -21.60
CA LYS A 109 21.90 8.67 -22.43
C LYS A 109 22.82 7.71 -21.71
N ARG A 110 23.18 8.01 -20.46
CA ARG A 110 24.02 7.13 -19.64
C ARG A 110 23.33 5.80 -19.35
N GLU A 111 22.04 5.81 -19.08
CA GLU A 111 21.29 4.58 -18.87
C GLU A 111 21.29 3.69 -20.12
N LEU A 112 21.04 4.25 -21.31
CA LEU A 112 21.03 3.51 -22.57
C LEU A 112 22.40 2.95 -22.92
N LEU A 113 23.48 3.69 -22.68
CA LEU A 113 24.83 3.31 -23.09
C LEU A 113 25.55 2.44 -22.05
N GLU A 114 25.37 2.71 -20.76
CA GLU A 114 26.21 2.17 -19.68
C GLU A 114 25.46 1.18 -18.78
N ASN A 115 24.11 1.11 -18.85
CA ASN A 115 23.25 0.34 -17.93
C ASN A 115 23.56 0.70 -16.46
N ALA A 116 23.77 1.99 -16.20
CA ALA A 116 24.37 2.45 -14.95
C ALA A 116 23.46 2.18 -13.74
N SER A 117 22.14 2.31 -13.89
CA SER A 117 21.20 2.07 -12.79
C SER A 117 21.16 0.60 -12.38
N HIS A 118 21.17 -0.34 -13.33
CA HIS A 118 21.13 -1.77 -13.08
C HIS A 118 22.27 -2.22 -12.16
N LYS A 119 23.51 -1.90 -12.56
CA LYS A 119 24.73 -2.29 -11.84
C LYS A 119 24.75 -1.78 -10.39
N GLU A 120 24.39 -0.53 -10.19
CA GLU A 120 24.48 0.10 -8.88
C GLU A 120 23.33 -0.33 -7.95
N VAL A 121 22.14 -0.58 -8.49
CA VAL A 121 21.01 -1.11 -7.69
C VAL A 121 21.30 -2.55 -7.26
N GLU A 122 21.83 -3.41 -8.14
CA GLU A 122 22.24 -4.77 -7.76
C GLU A 122 23.31 -4.79 -6.67
N LYS A 123 24.28 -3.88 -6.74
CA LYS A 123 25.31 -3.71 -5.72
C LYS A 123 24.71 -3.30 -4.37
N THR A 124 23.79 -2.33 -4.36
CA THR A 124 23.08 -1.91 -3.14
C THR A 124 22.26 -3.06 -2.56
N LEU A 125 21.52 -3.80 -3.40
CA LEU A 125 20.74 -4.97 -2.99
C LEU A 125 21.62 -6.06 -2.37
N ALA A 126 22.77 -6.36 -2.98
CA ALA A 126 23.73 -7.33 -2.44
C ALA A 126 24.24 -6.91 -1.05
N TYR A 127 24.52 -5.61 -0.86
CA TYR A 127 24.91 -5.07 0.45
C TYR A 127 23.77 -5.20 1.47
N ILE A 128 22.55 -4.78 1.14
CA ILE A 128 21.38 -4.88 2.05
C ILE A 128 21.16 -6.34 2.48
N LYS A 129 21.20 -7.28 1.53
CA LYS A 129 21.07 -8.73 1.82
C LYS A 129 22.21 -9.29 2.69
N SER A 130 23.40 -8.73 2.60
CA SER A 130 24.51 -9.12 3.49
C SER A 130 24.25 -8.74 4.95
N VAL A 131 23.53 -7.63 5.18
CA VAL A 131 23.14 -7.14 6.50
C VAL A 131 21.85 -7.82 7.00
N ASN A 132 20.87 -7.99 6.12
CA ASN A 132 19.58 -8.64 6.42
C ASN A 132 19.22 -9.66 5.34
N LYS A 133 19.52 -10.93 5.58
CA LYS A 133 19.25 -12.03 4.63
C LYS A 133 17.78 -12.22 4.26
N ASN A 134 16.87 -11.74 5.12
CA ASN A 134 15.42 -11.83 4.91
C ASN A 134 14.82 -10.55 4.34
N TYR A 135 15.64 -9.62 3.85
CA TYR A 135 15.14 -8.39 3.24
C TYR A 135 14.37 -8.71 1.94
N PRO A 136 13.09 -8.35 1.84
CA PRO A 136 12.32 -8.57 0.63
C PRO A 136 12.69 -7.51 -0.41
N GLU A 137 13.22 -7.92 -1.54
CA GLU A 137 13.46 -7.00 -2.66
C GLU A 137 12.17 -6.33 -3.08
N GLN A 138 12.22 -5.01 -3.23
CA GLN A 138 11.07 -4.20 -3.63
C GLN A 138 11.08 -3.91 -5.12
N VAL A 139 12.26 -3.81 -5.73
CA VAL A 139 12.41 -3.56 -7.17
C VAL A 139 13.38 -4.54 -7.81
N HIS A 140 13.13 -4.83 -9.08
CA HIS A 140 13.98 -5.69 -9.89
C HIS A 140 14.58 -4.87 -11.03
N PRO A 141 15.86 -4.43 -10.93
CA PRO A 141 16.49 -3.63 -11.95
C PRO A 141 16.59 -4.41 -13.26
N ARG A 142 16.34 -3.72 -14.37
CA ARG A 142 16.54 -4.21 -15.72
C ARG A 142 17.80 -3.58 -16.29
N GLU A 143 18.35 -4.15 -17.38
CA GLU A 143 19.49 -3.54 -18.06
C GLU A 143 19.20 -2.09 -18.46
N ILE A 144 18.00 -1.84 -18.99
CA ILE A 144 17.52 -0.50 -19.32
C ILE A 144 16.21 -0.26 -18.53
N ASN A 145 16.20 0.81 -17.75
CA ASN A 145 15.08 1.16 -16.87
C ASN A 145 14.24 2.30 -17.43
N ILE A 146 14.05 2.32 -18.75
CA ILE A 146 13.31 3.32 -19.51
C ILE A 146 12.20 2.65 -20.31
N PHE A 147 11.02 3.27 -20.32
CA PHE A 147 9.92 2.96 -21.23
C PHE A 147 9.92 3.91 -22.42
N TYR A 148 9.49 3.42 -23.54
CA TYR A 148 9.10 4.22 -24.69
C TYR A 148 7.59 4.47 -24.62
N VAL A 149 7.18 5.73 -24.76
CA VAL A 149 5.78 6.15 -24.65
C VAL A 149 5.41 7.02 -25.86
N LYS A 150 4.42 6.58 -26.61
CA LYS A 150 3.92 7.33 -27.79
C LYS A 150 2.60 6.71 -28.26
N ASP A 151 1.61 7.53 -28.61
CA ASP A 151 0.39 7.11 -29.32
C ASP A 151 -0.29 5.87 -28.67
N GLY A 152 -0.48 5.88 -27.36
CA GLY A 152 -1.08 4.77 -26.62
C GLY A 152 -0.14 3.60 -26.32
N ILE A 153 1.13 3.68 -26.74
CA ILE A 153 2.18 2.71 -26.42
C ILE A 153 2.89 3.15 -25.14
N ARG A 154 3.11 2.20 -24.22
CA ARG A 154 4.03 2.33 -23.09
C ARG A 154 4.74 1.00 -22.89
N GLU A 155 5.87 0.85 -23.57
CA GLU A 155 6.60 -0.40 -23.63
C GLU A 155 8.08 -0.23 -23.28
N ARG A 156 8.71 -1.29 -22.76
CA ARG A 156 10.13 -1.27 -22.36
C ARG A 156 11.05 -1.18 -23.55
N ILE A 157 12.13 -0.42 -23.40
CA ILE A 157 13.25 -0.43 -24.32
C ILE A 157 14.21 -1.53 -23.87
N VAL A 158 14.63 -2.39 -24.79
CA VAL A 158 15.66 -3.41 -24.57
C VAL A 158 16.77 -3.26 -25.61
N LYS A 159 18.01 -3.65 -25.28
CA LYS A 159 19.15 -3.66 -26.20
C LYS A 159 19.42 -5.10 -26.63
N ASP A 160 19.65 -5.29 -27.89
CA ASP A 160 20.06 -6.55 -28.50
C ASP A 160 21.31 -6.33 -29.42
N GLU A 161 21.75 -7.36 -30.12
CA GLU A 161 22.91 -7.27 -31.04
C GLU A 161 22.68 -6.31 -32.24
N GLN A 162 21.43 -5.98 -32.54
CA GLN A 162 21.04 -5.13 -33.67
C GLN A 162 20.73 -3.68 -33.25
N GLY A 163 20.75 -3.38 -31.97
CA GLY A 163 20.46 -2.05 -31.42
C GLY A 163 19.42 -2.05 -30.29
N TYR A 164 18.47 -1.14 -30.36
CA TYR A 164 17.41 -0.96 -29.33
C TYR A 164 16.05 -1.31 -29.93
N THR A 165 15.29 -2.10 -29.18
CA THR A 165 13.94 -2.54 -29.59
C THR A 165 12.93 -2.10 -28.53
N VAL A 166 11.81 -1.54 -28.96
CA VAL A 166 10.65 -1.29 -28.10
C VAL A 166 9.82 -2.57 -28.08
N LEU A 167 9.74 -3.22 -26.92
CA LEU A 167 9.07 -4.51 -26.76
C LEU A 167 7.62 -4.46 -27.26
N ASN A 168 7.13 -5.59 -27.76
CA ASN A 168 5.76 -5.77 -28.25
C ASN A 168 5.38 -4.82 -29.41
N THR A 169 6.36 -4.20 -30.06
CA THR A 169 6.17 -3.30 -31.22
C THR A 169 7.16 -3.63 -32.34
N SER A 170 6.98 -3.01 -33.49
CA SER A 170 7.95 -3.06 -34.61
C SER A 170 9.02 -1.95 -34.54
N ILE A 171 9.01 -1.13 -33.48
CA ILE A 171 9.89 0.04 -33.37
C ILE A 171 11.30 -0.42 -32.97
N ARG A 172 12.27 -0.07 -33.80
CA ARG A 172 13.69 -0.34 -33.58
C ARG A 172 14.52 0.90 -33.87
N PHE A 173 15.65 1.00 -33.17
CA PHE A 173 16.61 2.09 -33.33
C PHE A 173 18.03 1.53 -33.31
N SER A 174 18.90 2.06 -34.14
CA SER A 174 20.34 1.99 -33.90
C SER A 174 20.72 2.86 -32.70
N GLU A 175 21.96 2.75 -32.23
CA GLU A 175 22.43 3.57 -31.09
C GLU A 175 22.39 5.07 -31.45
N GLU A 176 22.79 5.47 -32.63
CA GLU A 176 22.72 6.87 -33.07
C GLU A 176 21.30 7.38 -33.21
N GLU A 177 20.38 6.54 -33.70
CA GLU A 177 18.96 6.90 -33.86
C GLU A 177 18.27 7.10 -32.53
N ILE A 178 18.46 6.20 -31.57
CA ILE A 178 17.81 6.33 -30.29
C ILE A 178 18.30 7.55 -29.50
N LEU A 179 19.61 7.85 -29.55
CA LEU A 179 20.18 9.04 -28.90
C LEU A 179 19.66 10.33 -29.54
N ARG A 180 19.58 10.39 -30.85
CA ARG A 180 18.99 11.53 -31.56
C ARG A 180 17.50 11.67 -31.26
N HIS A 181 16.80 10.54 -31.23
CA HIS A 181 15.37 10.53 -30.91
C HIS A 181 15.10 11.01 -29.49
N LEU A 182 15.92 10.61 -28.52
CA LEU A 182 15.87 11.10 -27.15
C LEU A 182 16.11 12.61 -27.04
N GLU A 183 17.05 13.16 -27.81
CA GLU A 183 17.31 14.60 -27.85
C GLU A 183 16.16 15.41 -28.45
N CYS A 184 15.56 14.89 -29.52
CA CYS A 184 14.50 15.60 -30.23
C CYS A 184 13.13 15.46 -29.54
N PHE A 185 12.89 14.32 -28.92
CA PHE A 185 11.59 13.92 -28.35
C PHE A 185 11.73 13.30 -26.95
N PRO A 186 12.28 14.02 -25.96
CA PRO A 186 12.46 13.49 -24.62
C PRO A 186 11.15 13.06 -23.97
N GLU A 187 10.02 13.64 -24.37
CA GLU A 187 8.67 13.29 -23.93
C GLU A 187 8.28 11.85 -24.26
N TYR A 188 8.93 11.21 -25.25
CA TYR A 188 8.69 9.81 -25.59
C TYR A 188 9.45 8.80 -24.72
N PHE A 189 10.24 9.28 -23.76
CA PHE A 189 10.99 8.44 -22.84
C PHE A 189 10.49 8.64 -21.42
N SER A 190 10.16 7.55 -20.74
CA SER A 190 9.60 7.57 -19.39
C SER A 190 10.43 6.69 -18.46
N PRO A 191 10.83 7.20 -17.28
CA PRO A 191 11.54 6.37 -16.31
C PRO A 191 10.60 5.30 -15.71
N ASN A 192 11.15 4.11 -15.43
CA ASN A 192 10.45 3.14 -14.60
C ASN A 192 10.57 3.48 -13.11
N VAL A 193 10.10 2.60 -12.22
CA VAL A 193 10.16 2.77 -10.76
C VAL A 193 11.57 3.02 -10.22
N ILE A 194 12.62 2.58 -10.90
CA ILE A 194 14.03 2.76 -10.50
C ILE A 194 14.53 4.15 -10.85
N LEU A 195 14.30 4.63 -12.05
CA LEU A 195 14.78 5.93 -12.50
C LEU A 195 13.84 7.09 -12.16
N ARG A 196 12.57 6.82 -11.85
CA ARG A 196 11.61 7.86 -11.44
C ARG A 196 12.07 8.66 -10.22
N PRO A 197 12.61 8.04 -9.14
CA PRO A 197 13.18 8.80 -8.04
C PRO A 197 14.34 9.70 -8.43
N LEU A 198 15.23 9.23 -9.30
CA LEU A 198 16.31 10.05 -9.84
C LEU A 198 15.77 11.25 -10.60
N TYR A 199 14.77 11.01 -11.47
CA TYR A 199 14.07 12.08 -12.19
C TYR A 199 13.52 13.13 -11.24
N GLN A 200 12.81 12.72 -10.20
CA GLN A 200 12.24 13.61 -9.20
C GLN A 200 13.32 14.53 -8.60
N GLU A 201 14.46 13.99 -8.20
CA GLU A 201 15.53 14.77 -7.57
C GLU A 201 16.32 15.63 -8.56
N VAL A 202 16.34 15.29 -9.84
CA VAL A 202 16.90 16.12 -10.91
C VAL A 202 16.06 17.38 -11.13
N ILE A 203 14.74 17.25 -11.17
CA ILE A 203 13.82 18.38 -11.45
C ILE A 203 13.47 19.17 -10.18
N LEU A 204 13.48 18.52 -9.02
CA LEU A 204 13.17 19.08 -7.71
C LEU A 204 14.13 18.53 -6.67
N PRO A 205 15.29 19.14 -6.47
CA PRO A 205 16.22 18.69 -5.44
C PRO A 205 15.59 18.87 -4.05
N ASN A 206 15.16 17.76 -3.45
CA ASN A 206 14.44 17.78 -2.18
C ASN A 206 15.39 17.61 -0.99
N LEU A 207 15.07 18.25 0.13
CA LEU A 207 15.74 17.99 1.42
C LEU A 207 15.29 16.65 1.99
N ALA A 208 13.99 16.32 1.84
CA ALA A 208 13.41 15.09 2.34
C ALA A 208 12.35 14.53 1.37
N TYR A 209 12.36 13.22 1.21
CA TYR A 209 11.30 12.48 0.55
C TYR A 209 10.39 11.82 1.59
N ILE A 210 9.10 12.14 1.53
CA ILE A 210 8.09 11.58 2.44
C ILE A 210 7.32 10.50 1.68
N GLY A 211 7.54 9.25 2.03
CA GLY A 211 6.95 8.10 1.35
C GLY A 211 6.25 7.10 2.26
N GLY A 212 5.42 6.25 1.70
CA GLY A 212 4.86 5.08 2.39
C GLY A 212 5.94 4.04 2.67
N GLY A 213 5.64 3.02 3.49
CA GLY A 213 6.63 2.01 3.89
C GLY A 213 7.29 1.29 2.71
N GLY A 214 6.51 0.88 1.70
CA GLY A 214 7.04 0.25 0.48
C GLY A 214 7.88 1.23 -0.35
N GLU A 215 7.48 2.50 -0.43
CA GLU A 215 8.25 3.53 -1.13
C GLU A 215 9.60 3.77 -0.46
N ILE A 216 9.63 3.93 0.86
CA ILE A 216 10.89 4.07 1.61
C ILE A 216 11.79 2.85 1.40
N ALA A 217 11.21 1.65 1.41
CA ALA A 217 11.96 0.42 1.22
C ALA A 217 12.66 0.40 -0.15
N TYR A 218 11.94 0.63 -1.28
CA TYR A 218 12.62 0.62 -2.57
C TYR A 218 13.58 1.80 -2.78
N TRP A 219 13.32 2.98 -2.19
CA TRP A 219 14.27 4.09 -2.26
C TRP A 219 15.63 3.73 -1.64
N LEU A 220 15.65 2.98 -0.53
CA LEU A 220 16.90 2.51 0.08
C LEU A 220 17.74 1.66 -0.88
N GLU A 221 17.10 0.92 -1.79
CA GLU A 221 17.78 0.10 -2.80
C GLU A 221 18.48 0.93 -3.90
N LEU A 222 18.14 2.23 -4.03
CA LEU A 222 18.63 3.11 -5.07
C LEU A 222 19.86 3.96 -4.66
N LYS A 223 20.35 3.82 -3.44
CA LYS A 223 21.35 4.75 -2.87
C LYS A 223 22.63 4.87 -3.71
N ASP A 224 23.22 3.74 -4.12
CA ASP A 224 24.48 3.76 -4.89
C ASP A 224 24.25 4.31 -6.31
N MET A 225 23.07 4.09 -6.90
CA MET A 225 22.67 4.69 -8.16
C MET A 225 22.70 6.23 -8.09
N PHE A 226 22.13 6.83 -7.05
CA PHE A 226 22.18 8.28 -6.83
C PHE A 226 23.61 8.81 -6.76
N ALA A 227 24.48 8.10 -6.02
CA ALA A 227 25.89 8.44 -5.92
C ALA A 227 26.60 8.39 -7.28
N GLN A 228 26.32 7.37 -8.10
CA GLN A 228 26.88 7.18 -9.44
C GLN A 228 26.45 8.30 -10.40
N TYR A 229 25.20 8.76 -10.28
CA TYR A 229 24.70 9.89 -11.06
C TYR A 229 25.06 11.25 -10.48
N LYS A 230 25.72 11.30 -9.32
CA LYS A 230 26.11 12.53 -8.58
C LYS A 230 24.92 13.42 -8.22
N ILE A 231 23.77 12.79 -7.95
CA ILE A 231 22.56 13.46 -7.46
C ILE A 231 22.48 13.25 -5.95
N PRO A 232 22.24 14.31 -5.15
CA PRO A 232 22.04 14.18 -3.71
C PRO A 232 20.89 13.22 -3.38
N PHE A 233 21.14 12.29 -2.47
CA PHE A 233 20.09 11.41 -1.97
C PHE A 233 19.34 12.12 -0.85
N PRO A 234 18.01 12.29 -0.92
CA PRO A 234 17.25 13.02 0.07
C PRO A 234 17.13 12.23 1.38
N MET A 235 16.81 12.92 2.47
CA MET A 235 16.41 12.25 3.71
C MET A 235 15.11 11.51 3.49
N LEU A 236 15.09 10.23 3.80
CA LEU A 236 13.86 9.42 3.70
C LEU A 236 13.04 9.53 4.99
N MET A 237 11.79 9.94 4.87
CA MET A 237 10.86 10.07 6.00
C MET A 237 9.61 9.22 5.75
N LEU A 238 9.24 8.42 6.74
CA LEU A 238 8.01 7.65 6.65
C LEU A 238 6.80 8.60 6.75
N ARG A 239 5.88 8.47 5.80
CA ARG A 239 4.61 9.20 5.79
C ARG A 239 3.79 8.87 7.03
N ASN A 240 3.21 9.87 7.65
CA ASN A 240 2.29 9.69 8.76
C ASN A 240 1.07 8.85 8.33
N SER A 241 0.68 7.92 9.19
CA SER A 241 -0.59 7.22 9.08
C SER A 241 -1.59 7.86 10.03
N VAL A 242 -2.75 8.28 9.53
CA VAL A 242 -3.78 9.00 10.28
C VAL A 242 -5.08 8.23 10.22
N LEU A 243 -5.76 8.10 11.36
CA LEU A 243 -7.11 7.58 11.45
C LEU A 243 -8.04 8.72 11.89
N LEU A 244 -9.04 9.02 11.07
CA LEU A 244 -10.07 9.99 11.40
C LEU A 244 -11.25 9.29 12.08
N ILE A 245 -11.55 9.71 13.31
CA ILE A 245 -12.68 9.20 14.08
C ILE A 245 -13.70 10.34 14.20
N SER A 246 -14.89 10.15 13.66
CA SER A 246 -15.96 11.14 13.80
C SER A 246 -16.51 11.16 15.25
N GLU A 247 -17.10 12.27 15.66
CA GLU A 247 -17.73 12.39 16.98
C GLU A 247 -18.79 11.29 17.24
N ALA A 248 -19.52 10.89 16.21
CA ALA A 248 -20.50 9.81 16.30
C ALA A 248 -19.86 8.43 16.54
N GLN A 249 -18.71 8.17 15.90
CA GLN A 249 -17.92 6.93 16.10
C GLN A 249 -17.28 6.94 17.50
N GLU A 250 -16.76 8.08 17.94
CA GLU A 250 -16.19 8.25 19.29
C GLU A 250 -17.25 7.97 20.38
N LYS A 251 -18.46 8.53 20.26
CA LYS A 251 -19.57 8.22 21.16
C LYS A 251 -19.95 6.75 21.18
N LYS A 252 -19.91 6.07 20.02
CA LYS A 252 -20.16 4.62 19.93
C LYS A 252 -19.03 3.82 20.61
N LEU A 253 -17.77 4.22 20.39
CA LEU A 253 -16.60 3.61 21.01
C LEU A 253 -16.72 3.66 22.53
N HIS A 254 -17.00 4.82 23.11
CA HIS A 254 -17.23 4.97 24.55
C HIS A 254 -18.41 4.14 25.06
N LYS A 255 -19.55 4.15 24.35
CA LYS A 255 -20.75 3.36 24.72
C LYS A 255 -20.48 1.86 24.74
N LEU A 256 -19.62 1.37 23.84
CA LEU A 256 -19.19 -0.03 23.79
C LEU A 256 -18.04 -0.32 24.77
N GLY A 257 -17.54 0.68 25.50
CA GLY A 257 -16.44 0.57 26.45
C GLY A 257 -15.12 0.18 25.80
N LEU A 258 -14.90 0.62 24.56
CA LEU A 258 -13.67 0.39 23.82
C LEU A 258 -12.69 1.54 24.02
N THR A 259 -11.42 1.24 24.01
CA THR A 259 -10.34 2.23 23.92
C THR A 259 -9.88 2.40 22.47
N HIS A 260 -9.19 3.51 22.16
CA HIS A 260 -8.58 3.70 20.83
C HIS A 260 -7.57 2.58 20.47
N HIS A 261 -6.92 1.96 21.47
CA HIS A 261 -6.04 0.81 21.23
C HIS A 261 -6.81 -0.45 20.82
N ASP A 262 -8.02 -0.63 21.31
CA ASP A 262 -8.82 -1.83 21.03
C ASP A 262 -9.18 -1.96 19.56
N ILE A 263 -9.41 -0.85 18.89
CA ILE A 263 -9.79 -0.85 17.47
C ILE A 263 -8.68 -1.34 16.53
N PHE A 264 -7.41 -1.32 16.97
CA PHE A 264 -6.28 -1.85 16.20
C PHE A 264 -6.09 -3.36 16.38
N LEU A 265 -6.80 -3.99 17.31
CA LEU A 265 -6.74 -5.44 17.48
C LEU A 265 -7.39 -6.16 16.28
N LYS A 266 -6.89 -7.36 15.95
CA LYS A 266 -7.56 -8.23 14.98
C LYS A 266 -8.95 -8.61 15.48
N ASN A 267 -9.91 -8.82 14.57
CA ASN A 267 -11.31 -9.10 14.92
C ASN A 267 -11.47 -10.20 15.97
N ASN A 268 -10.78 -11.33 15.78
CA ASN A 268 -10.88 -12.46 16.71
C ASN A 268 -10.34 -12.13 18.12
N ILE A 269 -9.28 -11.32 18.21
CA ILE A 269 -8.69 -10.89 19.48
C ILE A 269 -9.62 -9.90 20.18
N LEU A 270 -10.15 -8.95 19.42
CA LEU A 270 -11.11 -7.96 19.92
C LEU A 270 -12.38 -8.63 20.45
N GLU A 271 -12.99 -9.53 19.67
CA GLU A 271 -14.14 -10.31 20.10
C GLU A 271 -13.86 -11.09 21.41
N ASN A 272 -12.70 -11.76 21.50
CA ASN A 272 -12.32 -12.51 22.70
C ASN A 272 -12.24 -11.58 23.91
N LYS A 273 -11.53 -10.44 23.79
CA LYS A 273 -11.38 -9.44 24.85
C LYS A 273 -12.73 -8.92 25.33
N ILE A 274 -13.62 -8.56 24.41
CA ILE A 274 -14.94 -8.05 24.75
C ILE A 274 -15.81 -9.15 25.37
N THR A 275 -15.76 -10.38 24.85
CA THR A 275 -16.48 -11.53 25.41
C THR A 275 -16.05 -11.81 26.85
N GLN A 276 -14.75 -11.81 27.13
CA GLN A 276 -14.22 -12.00 28.49
C GLN A 276 -14.70 -10.91 29.43
N ARG A 277 -14.73 -9.64 28.98
CA ARG A 277 -15.21 -8.50 29.78
C ARG A 277 -16.71 -8.57 30.08
N LEU A 278 -17.51 -9.02 29.10
CA LEU A 278 -18.97 -9.12 29.26
C LEU A 278 -19.43 -10.38 30.00
N SER A 279 -18.56 -11.38 30.12
CA SER A 279 -18.88 -12.64 30.74
C SER A 279 -19.06 -12.50 32.23
N GLU A 280 -20.16 -13.01 32.78
CA GLU A 280 -20.45 -13.09 34.22
C GLU A 280 -19.51 -14.06 34.93
N TYR A 281 -18.90 -14.98 34.17
CA TYR A 281 -17.98 -15.99 34.72
C TYR A 281 -16.63 -15.86 34.03
N PRO A 282 -15.51 -16.10 34.74
CA PRO A 282 -14.20 -16.08 34.14
C PRO A 282 -14.09 -17.18 33.09
N ILE A 283 -13.61 -16.79 31.87
CA ILE A 283 -13.31 -17.71 30.76
C ILE A 283 -11.82 -18.04 30.88
N ASP A 284 -11.45 -18.67 31.98
CA ASP A 284 -10.09 -19.05 32.31
C ASP A 284 -10.14 -20.29 33.21
N PHE A 285 -9.53 -21.39 32.74
CA PHE A 285 -9.44 -22.65 33.45
C PHE A 285 -8.05 -22.90 34.03
N SER A 286 -7.27 -21.84 34.27
CA SER A 286 -5.91 -21.97 34.83
C SER A 286 -5.91 -22.65 36.21
N ALA A 287 -6.88 -22.32 37.09
CA ALA A 287 -7.01 -22.93 38.39
C ALA A 287 -7.33 -24.45 38.29
N GLN A 288 -8.26 -24.81 37.41
CA GLN A 288 -8.62 -26.22 37.14
C GLN A 288 -7.45 -26.98 36.53
N ARG A 289 -6.70 -26.33 35.65
CA ARG A 289 -5.48 -26.89 35.05
C ARG A 289 -4.41 -27.14 36.10
N ALA A 290 -4.15 -26.19 37.01
CA ALA A 290 -3.19 -26.34 38.08
C ALA A 290 -3.58 -27.49 39.01
N CYS A 291 -4.84 -27.58 39.42
CA CYS A 291 -5.35 -28.67 40.23
C CYS A 291 -5.19 -30.04 39.57
N LEU A 292 -5.49 -30.13 38.25
CA LEU A 292 -5.32 -31.36 37.48
C LEU A 292 -3.82 -31.77 37.39
N GLN A 293 -2.95 -30.82 37.17
CA GLN A 293 -1.50 -31.04 37.10
C GLN A 293 -0.96 -31.54 38.47
N GLU A 294 -1.43 -31.01 39.57
CA GLU A 294 -1.07 -31.46 40.94
C GLU A 294 -1.50 -32.91 41.14
N HIS A 295 -2.73 -33.28 40.78
CA HIS A 295 -3.17 -34.68 40.84
C HIS A 295 -2.30 -35.62 40.01
N PHE A 296 -1.92 -35.22 38.79
CA PHE A 296 -1.02 -36.02 37.93
C PHE A 296 0.39 -36.05 38.48
N ALA A 297 0.88 -35.03 39.17
CA ALA A 297 2.20 -35.07 39.83
C ALA A 297 2.27 -36.17 40.89
N GLN A 298 1.17 -36.37 41.67
CA GLN A 298 1.10 -37.50 42.59
C GLN A 298 1.09 -38.86 41.87
N LEU A 299 0.35 -39.00 40.78
CA LEU A 299 0.36 -40.23 39.97
C LEU A 299 1.73 -40.49 39.32
N HIS A 300 2.46 -39.46 38.91
CA HIS A 300 3.82 -39.59 38.41
C HIS A 300 4.81 -40.11 39.48
N GLN A 301 4.65 -39.69 40.75
CA GLN A 301 5.47 -40.24 41.85
C GLN A 301 5.22 -41.74 42.00
N ILE A 302 3.94 -42.17 41.99
CA ILE A 302 3.60 -43.60 42.06
C ILE A 302 4.17 -44.33 40.85
N ALA A 303 4.00 -43.79 39.65
CA ALA A 303 4.47 -44.40 38.41
C ALA A 303 6.02 -44.53 38.34
N ALA A 304 6.74 -43.62 38.99
CA ALA A 304 8.20 -43.68 39.03
C ALA A 304 8.74 -44.91 39.77
N HIS A 305 7.94 -45.50 40.66
CA HIS A 305 8.26 -46.71 41.42
C HIS A 305 7.68 -47.98 40.76
N THR A 306 7.14 -47.88 39.56
CA THR A 306 6.51 -48.98 38.82
C THR A 306 7.16 -49.20 37.46
N ASP A 307 6.55 -49.98 36.59
CA ASP A 307 7.00 -50.26 35.24
C ASP A 307 6.95 -49.01 34.31
N LYS A 308 7.93 -48.95 33.37
CA LYS A 308 8.01 -47.84 32.41
C LYS A 308 6.76 -47.66 31.54
N SER A 309 6.03 -48.75 31.28
CA SER A 309 4.78 -48.71 30.52
C SER A 309 3.69 -47.96 31.28
N PHE A 310 3.62 -48.09 32.57
CA PHE A 310 2.66 -47.35 33.40
C PHE A 310 2.97 -45.85 33.46
N LEU A 311 4.24 -45.48 33.52
CA LEU A 311 4.66 -44.09 33.42
C LEU A 311 4.22 -43.46 32.09
N GLY A 312 4.34 -44.20 30.99
CA GLY A 312 3.87 -43.78 29.66
C GLY A 312 2.36 -43.58 29.64
N ALA A 313 1.59 -44.46 30.25
CA ALA A 313 0.12 -44.35 30.34
C ALA A 313 -0.34 -43.12 31.15
N VAL A 314 0.34 -42.84 32.28
CA VAL A 314 0.04 -41.62 33.11
C VAL A 314 0.29 -40.36 32.31
N LYS A 315 1.45 -40.24 31.63
CA LYS A 315 1.76 -39.09 30.77
C LYS A 315 0.73 -38.87 29.65
N ALA A 316 0.34 -39.97 28.99
CA ALA A 316 -0.66 -39.89 27.90
C ALA A 316 -2.01 -39.45 28.44
N GLN A 317 -2.42 -39.96 29.62
CA GLN A 317 -3.70 -39.58 30.23
C GLN A 317 -3.70 -38.13 30.70
N GLU A 318 -2.61 -37.62 31.31
CA GLU A 318 -2.44 -36.24 31.67
C GLU A 318 -2.62 -35.32 30.46
N ALA A 319 -1.87 -35.59 29.37
CA ALA A 319 -1.96 -34.81 28.14
C ALA A 319 -3.39 -34.78 27.57
N LYS A 320 -4.10 -35.92 27.61
CA LYS A 320 -5.49 -36.03 27.18
C LYS A 320 -6.43 -35.20 28.04
N GLN A 321 -6.28 -35.19 29.35
CA GLN A 321 -7.12 -34.44 30.29
C GLN A 321 -6.87 -32.92 30.16
N LEU A 322 -5.60 -32.50 30.08
CA LEU A 322 -5.24 -31.09 29.85
C LEU A 322 -5.83 -30.58 28.52
N LYS A 323 -5.70 -31.36 27.45
CA LYS A 323 -6.33 -31.03 26.16
C LYS A 323 -7.87 -30.98 26.24
N GLY A 324 -8.45 -31.81 27.10
CA GLY A 324 -9.89 -31.78 27.41
C GLY A 324 -10.31 -30.44 28.04
N LEU A 325 -9.56 -29.95 29.01
CA LEU A 325 -9.80 -28.62 29.62
C LEU A 325 -9.66 -27.48 28.59
N ASP A 326 -8.62 -27.52 27.76
CA ASP A 326 -8.44 -26.54 26.68
C ASP A 326 -9.64 -26.50 25.73
N ASN A 327 -10.18 -27.67 25.40
CA ASN A 327 -11.36 -27.74 24.54
C ASN A 327 -12.62 -27.21 25.23
N LEU A 328 -12.79 -27.44 26.52
CA LEU A 328 -13.92 -26.90 27.31
C LEU A 328 -13.82 -25.39 27.43
N GLU A 329 -12.63 -24.82 27.67
CA GLU A 329 -12.42 -23.39 27.71
C GLU A 329 -12.77 -22.71 26.38
N LYS A 330 -12.32 -23.29 25.25
CA LYS A 330 -12.69 -22.83 23.90
C LYS A 330 -14.19 -22.92 23.63
N ARG A 331 -14.84 -23.97 24.12
CA ARG A 331 -16.30 -24.13 24.00
C ARG A 331 -17.05 -23.11 24.86
N LEU A 332 -16.58 -22.82 26.06
CA LEU A 332 -17.14 -21.80 26.92
C LEU A 332 -17.04 -20.42 26.26
N LEU A 333 -15.86 -20.06 25.75
CA LEU A 333 -15.67 -18.82 25.00
C LEU A 333 -16.64 -18.71 23.80
N LYS A 334 -16.80 -19.79 23.04
CA LYS A 334 -17.73 -19.84 21.90
C LYS A 334 -19.19 -19.66 22.33
N ALA A 335 -19.59 -20.28 23.45
CA ALA A 335 -20.93 -20.15 24.01
C ALA A 335 -21.21 -18.71 24.49
N GLN A 336 -20.24 -18.10 25.16
CA GLN A 336 -20.34 -16.69 25.58
C GLN A 336 -20.37 -15.73 24.40
N LYS A 337 -19.56 -15.95 23.35
CA LYS A 337 -19.68 -15.18 22.10
C LYS A 337 -21.07 -15.26 21.50
N LYS A 338 -21.71 -16.42 21.52
CA LYS A 338 -23.09 -16.57 21.03
C LYS A 338 -24.09 -15.80 21.90
N LYS A 339 -23.92 -15.79 23.24
CA LYS A 339 -24.74 -15.02 24.19
C LYS A 339 -24.67 -13.52 23.91
N TYR A 340 -23.48 -13.00 23.60
CA TYR A 340 -23.23 -11.56 23.40
C TYR A 340 -23.12 -11.15 21.92
N ARG A 341 -23.64 -11.97 21.01
CA ARG A 341 -23.47 -11.80 19.56
C ARG A 341 -23.85 -10.39 19.07
N GLU A 342 -24.97 -9.86 19.51
CA GLU A 342 -25.45 -8.54 19.10
C GLU A 342 -24.45 -7.43 19.49
N THR A 343 -23.85 -7.48 20.67
CA THR A 343 -22.87 -6.51 21.11
C THR A 343 -21.56 -6.64 20.33
N LEU A 344 -21.14 -7.89 20.06
CA LEU A 344 -19.94 -8.16 19.28
C LEU A 344 -20.11 -7.70 17.83
N ASP A 345 -21.25 -7.89 17.22
CA ASP A 345 -21.54 -7.39 15.87
C ASP A 345 -21.44 -5.86 15.82
N ARG A 346 -21.98 -5.14 16.79
CA ARG A 346 -21.83 -3.67 16.88
C ARG A 346 -20.38 -3.22 17.04
N VAL A 347 -19.56 -3.99 17.76
CA VAL A 347 -18.11 -3.72 17.91
C VAL A 347 -17.41 -3.91 16.56
N ILE A 348 -17.69 -4.99 15.87
CA ILE A 348 -17.09 -5.29 14.57
C ILE A 348 -17.55 -4.28 13.51
N ASP A 349 -18.83 -3.92 13.47
CA ASP A 349 -19.36 -2.89 12.57
C ASP A 349 -18.68 -1.54 12.76
N LEU A 350 -18.46 -1.13 14.02
CA LEU A 350 -17.72 0.09 14.32
C LEU A 350 -16.28 -0.02 13.80
N ARG A 351 -15.59 -1.12 14.07
CA ARG A 351 -14.21 -1.35 13.58
C ARG A 351 -14.14 -1.34 12.05
N VAL A 352 -15.06 -2.02 11.36
CA VAL A 352 -15.12 -2.04 9.89
C VAL A 352 -15.38 -0.64 9.32
N SER A 353 -16.18 0.18 10.01
CA SER A 353 -16.40 1.58 9.61
C SER A 353 -15.15 2.46 9.75
N LEU A 354 -14.22 2.11 10.64
CA LEU A 354 -12.96 2.81 10.86
C LEU A 354 -11.83 2.26 9.99
N PHE A 355 -11.86 0.96 9.68
CA PHE A 355 -10.86 0.26 8.88
C PHE A 355 -11.51 -0.46 7.69
N PRO A 356 -11.97 0.27 6.67
CA PRO A 356 -12.53 -0.34 5.49
C PRO A 356 -11.47 -1.26 4.83
N LYS A 357 -11.86 -2.50 4.52
CA LYS A 357 -10.96 -3.55 4.00
C LYS A 357 -9.74 -3.86 4.90
N GLU A 358 -9.88 -3.66 6.22
CA GLU A 358 -8.80 -3.86 7.21
C GLU A 358 -7.58 -2.93 7.03
N SER A 359 -7.71 -1.87 6.26
CA SER A 359 -6.69 -0.84 6.04
C SER A 359 -7.01 0.44 6.80
N LEU A 360 -5.99 1.24 7.11
CA LEU A 360 -6.16 2.64 7.51
C LEU A 360 -6.80 3.43 6.36
N GLN A 361 -7.62 4.41 6.73
CA GLN A 361 -8.27 5.31 5.76
C GLN A 361 -7.24 6.16 5.03
#